data_610fc5fb46ae0cec6aa5bc9a48e36f69
#
_entry.id   610fc5fb46ae0cec6aa5bc9a48e36f69
#
_cell.length_a   1.000
_cell.length_b   1.000
_cell.length_c   1.000
_cell.angle_alpha   90.00
_cell.angle_beta   90.00
_cell.angle_gamma   90.00
#
_symmetry.space_group_name_H-M   'P 1'
#
loop_
_entity.id
_entity.type
_entity.pdbx_description
1 polymer ?
#
loop_
_entity_poly.entity_id
_entity_poly.type
_entity_poly.pdbx_seq_one_letter_code
_entity_poly.pdbx_strand_id
1 'polypeptide(L)'
;MKTIFLSAILLMCSAVSLSAAGLTGRDVMLKAKNRPDGDTRYATLTMTLIQKNGNRRERKLVSWAMDVGKDSKRVMFFTYPGDVKGTGFLTWDYDNAKREDDRWLYLPAMKKTRRISGKSSKTDYFMGSDFTYDDMSSRNVDEE
;
A
#
# COMPACT_ATOMS: atom_id res chain seq x y z
N MET A 1 -3.43 -30.66 -77.39
CA MET A 1 -3.01 -31.08 -75.97
C MET A 1 -2.56 -29.84 -75.25
N LYS A 2 -3.42 -29.32 -74.40
CA LYS A 2 -3.16 -28.12 -73.61
C LYS A 2 -3.03 -28.57 -72.16
N THR A 3 -1.82 -28.56 -71.65
CA THR A 3 -1.53 -28.86 -70.20
C THR A 3 -1.85 -27.62 -69.40
N ILE A 4 -2.84 -27.76 -68.57
CA ILE A 4 -3.22 -26.75 -67.55
C ILE A 4 -2.32 -26.90 -66.36
N PHE A 5 -1.41 -25.96 -66.15
CA PHE A 5 -0.64 -25.83 -64.91
C PHE A 5 -1.54 -25.19 -63.84
N LEU A 6 -1.97 -26.01 -62.90
CA LEU A 6 -2.71 -25.57 -61.75
C LEU A 6 -1.70 -25.13 -60.68
N SER A 7 -1.38 -23.84 -60.64
CA SER A 7 -0.55 -23.26 -59.59
C SER A 7 -1.36 -23.20 -58.29
N ALA A 8 -1.10 -24.10 -57.40
CA ALA A 8 -1.62 -24.03 -56.04
C ALA A 8 -0.83 -22.95 -55.25
N ILE A 9 -1.43 -21.78 -55.12
CA ILE A 9 -0.95 -20.75 -54.21
C ILE A 9 -1.36 -21.19 -52.82
N LEU A 10 -0.42 -21.81 -52.11
CA LEU A 10 -0.54 -22.13 -50.69
C LEU A 10 -0.45 -20.83 -49.89
N LEU A 11 -1.62 -20.27 -49.57
CA LEU A 11 -1.73 -19.08 -48.71
C LEU A 11 -1.37 -19.51 -47.29
N MET A 12 -0.10 -19.32 -46.94
CA MET A 12 0.44 -19.58 -45.61
C MET A 12 -0.04 -18.46 -44.66
N CYS A 13 -1.26 -18.64 -44.12
CA CYS A 13 -1.83 -17.79 -43.15
C CYS A 13 -1.07 -18.00 -41.82
N SER A 14 0.06 -17.28 -41.67
CA SER A 14 0.76 -17.18 -40.39
C SER A 14 -0.16 -16.49 -39.40
N ALA A 15 -0.84 -17.27 -38.57
CA ALA A 15 -1.56 -16.79 -37.40
C ALA A 15 -0.54 -16.13 -36.45
N VAL A 16 -0.37 -14.82 -36.59
CA VAL A 16 0.28 -14.02 -35.58
C VAL A 16 -0.61 -14.06 -34.36
N SER A 17 -0.31 -14.98 -33.45
CA SER A 17 -0.91 -14.96 -32.12
C SER A 17 -0.49 -13.67 -31.44
N LEU A 18 -1.32 -12.63 -31.51
CA LEU A 18 -1.20 -11.46 -30.66
C LEU A 18 -1.51 -11.97 -29.24
N SER A 19 -0.45 -12.42 -28.54
CA SER A 19 -0.53 -12.54 -27.11
C SER A 19 -0.76 -11.14 -26.57
N ALA A 20 -2.01 -10.81 -26.28
CA ALA A 20 -2.32 -9.69 -25.43
C ALA A 20 -1.67 -10.03 -24.06
N ALA A 21 -0.43 -9.62 -23.89
CA ALA A 21 0.24 -9.68 -22.59
C ALA A 21 -0.61 -8.80 -21.66
N GLY A 22 -1.53 -9.44 -20.96
CA GLY A 22 -2.32 -8.79 -19.92
C GLY A 22 -1.37 -8.18 -18.90
N LEU A 23 -1.76 -7.06 -18.30
CA LEU A 23 -1.00 -6.45 -17.21
C LEU A 23 -0.80 -7.48 -16.11
N THR A 24 0.43 -7.68 -15.69
CA THR A 24 0.74 -8.49 -14.51
C THR A 24 0.31 -7.74 -13.24
N GLY A 25 0.12 -8.45 -12.14
CA GLY A 25 -0.13 -7.81 -10.84
C GLY A 25 0.95 -6.77 -10.48
N ARG A 26 2.22 -7.06 -10.79
CA ARG A 26 3.34 -6.14 -10.63
C ARG A 26 3.16 -4.86 -11.46
N ASP A 27 2.75 -4.98 -12.73
CA ASP A 27 2.53 -3.81 -13.60
C ASP A 27 1.42 -2.91 -13.04
N VAL A 28 0.36 -3.52 -12.51
CA VAL A 28 -0.74 -2.79 -11.86
C VAL A 28 -0.24 -2.05 -10.62
N MET A 29 0.54 -2.72 -9.76
CA MET A 29 1.11 -2.11 -8.55
C MET A 29 2.08 -0.97 -8.89
N LEU A 30 2.95 -1.14 -9.88
CA LEU A 30 3.85 -0.09 -10.34
C LEU A 30 3.10 1.12 -10.90
N LYS A 31 2.05 0.90 -11.69
CA LYS A 31 1.19 1.98 -12.20
C LYS A 31 0.47 2.70 -11.06
N ALA A 32 0.01 1.98 -10.06
CA ALA A 32 -0.62 2.57 -8.88
C ALA A 32 0.38 3.40 -8.07
N LYS A 33 1.60 2.87 -7.86
CA LYS A 33 2.69 3.57 -7.14
C LYS A 33 3.10 4.86 -7.86
N ASN A 34 3.25 4.80 -9.19
CA ASN A 34 3.75 5.93 -10.00
C ASN A 34 2.64 6.88 -10.47
N ARG A 35 1.42 6.72 -9.98
CA ARG A 35 0.31 7.62 -10.29
C ARG A 35 0.61 9.01 -9.75
N PRO A 36 0.44 10.09 -10.56
CA PRO A 36 0.52 11.45 -10.04
C PRO A 36 -0.57 11.68 -8.98
N ASP A 37 -0.17 11.96 -7.75
CA ASP A 37 -1.09 12.16 -6.61
C ASP A 37 -0.72 13.39 -5.75
N GLY A 38 0.23 14.21 -6.26
CA GLY A 38 0.73 15.43 -5.62
C GLY A 38 1.75 15.14 -4.53
N ASP A 39 2.52 16.18 -4.17
CA ASP A 39 3.62 16.08 -3.20
C ASP A 39 3.13 15.96 -1.76
N THR A 40 1.87 16.32 -1.50
CA THR A 40 1.25 16.27 -0.16
C THR A 40 -0.17 15.75 -0.23
N ARG A 41 -0.58 14.99 0.79
CA ARG A 41 -1.92 14.40 0.90
C ARG A 41 -2.48 14.63 2.29
N TYR A 42 -3.77 14.96 2.34
CA TYR A 42 -4.56 15.01 3.55
C TYR A 42 -5.75 14.06 3.42
N ALA A 43 -6.03 13.32 4.48
CA ALA A 43 -7.18 12.42 4.52
C ALA A 43 -7.80 12.38 5.92
N THR A 44 -9.10 12.19 5.95
CA THR A 44 -9.86 11.77 7.14
C THR A 44 -10.24 10.30 6.96
N LEU A 45 -10.05 9.51 8.01
CA LEU A 45 -10.32 8.08 7.97
C LEU A 45 -11.25 7.69 9.11
N THR A 46 -12.11 6.72 8.84
CA THR A 46 -12.90 6.04 9.87
C THR A 46 -12.47 4.58 9.88
N MET A 47 -12.02 4.11 11.03
CA MET A 47 -11.67 2.70 11.29
C MET A 47 -12.77 2.08 12.14
N THR A 48 -13.40 1.02 11.63
CA THR A 48 -14.41 0.26 12.40
C THR A 48 -13.80 -1.08 12.81
N LEU A 49 -13.62 -1.29 14.10
CA LEU A 49 -13.19 -2.55 14.69
C LEU A 49 -14.42 -3.41 14.95
N ILE A 50 -14.52 -4.56 14.30
CA ILE A 50 -15.67 -5.47 14.44
C ILE A 50 -15.21 -6.68 15.26
N GLN A 51 -15.81 -6.87 16.43
CA GLN A 51 -15.52 -8.02 17.29
C GLN A 51 -16.25 -9.27 16.81
N LYS A 52 -15.79 -10.45 17.22
CA LYS A 52 -16.43 -11.74 16.87
C LYS A 52 -17.91 -11.85 17.27
N ASN A 53 -18.31 -11.14 18.32
CA ASN A 53 -19.70 -11.05 18.77
C ASN A 53 -20.53 -10.00 18.01
N GLY A 54 -19.97 -9.38 16.95
CA GLY A 54 -20.63 -8.35 16.14
C GLY A 54 -20.55 -6.92 16.71
N ASN A 55 -20.02 -6.72 17.92
CA ASN A 55 -19.85 -5.37 18.47
C ASN A 55 -18.87 -4.57 17.63
N ARG A 56 -19.19 -3.30 17.45
CA ARG A 56 -18.40 -2.36 16.62
C ARG A 56 -17.85 -1.24 17.48
N ARG A 57 -16.59 -0.89 17.22
CA ARG A 57 -15.94 0.30 17.79
C ARG A 57 -15.45 1.17 16.65
N GLU A 58 -15.87 2.42 16.63
CA GLU A 58 -15.43 3.38 15.63
C GLU A 58 -14.27 4.21 16.16
N ARG A 59 -13.29 4.48 15.30
CA ARG A 59 -12.20 5.41 15.52
C ARG A 59 -12.08 6.34 14.34
N LYS A 60 -11.87 7.62 14.61
CA LYS A 60 -11.65 8.63 13.58
C LYS A 60 -10.20 9.10 13.65
N LEU A 61 -9.60 9.26 12.48
CA LEU A 61 -8.22 9.69 12.33
C LEU A 61 -8.14 10.78 11.27
N VAL A 62 -7.14 11.62 11.40
CA VAL A 62 -6.68 12.52 10.36
C VAL A 62 -5.26 12.09 9.96
N SER A 63 -4.95 12.20 8.69
CA SER A 63 -3.66 11.79 8.13
C SER A 63 -3.12 12.89 7.23
N TRP A 64 -1.82 13.16 7.39
CA TRP A 64 -1.05 13.97 6.47
C TRP A 64 0.12 13.13 5.95
N ALA A 65 0.34 13.18 4.67
CA ALA A 65 1.49 12.56 4.04
C ALA A 65 2.18 13.56 3.13
N MET A 66 3.49 13.39 2.96
CA MET A 66 4.31 14.17 2.04
C MET A 66 5.40 13.32 1.43
N ASP A 67 5.74 13.61 0.19
CA ASP A 67 6.86 13.01 -0.48
C ASP A 67 8.16 13.76 -0.14
N VAL A 68 9.25 13.02 0.05
CA VAL A 68 10.58 13.55 0.35
C VAL A 68 11.57 12.88 -0.61
N GLY A 69 11.66 13.40 -1.82
CA GLY A 69 12.35 12.76 -2.92
C GLY A 69 11.63 11.49 -3.35
N LYS A 70 12.26 10.32 -3.18
CA LYS A 70 11.65 9.01 -3.45
C LYS A 70 11.00 8.39 -2.22
N ASP A 71 11.34 8.90 -1.05
CA ASP A 71 10.79 8.45 0.23
C ASP A 71 9.47 9.18 0.51
N SER A 72 8.68 8.65 1.45
CA SER A 72 7.47 9.34 1.92
C SER A 72 7.41 9.39 3.45
N LYS A 73 6.78 10.43 3.96
CA LYS A 73 6.45 10.57 5.39
C LYS A 73 4.96 10.66 5.55
N ARG A 74 4.45 10.01 6.57
CA ARG A 74 3.03 10.10 6.93
C ARG A 74 2.88 10.20 8.43
N VAL A 75 2.02 11.12 8.88
CA VAL A 75 1.61 11.20 10.27
C VAL A 75 0.10 11.06 10.36
N MET A 76 -0.37 10.26 11.30
CA MET A 76 -1.77 10.08 11.61
C MET A 76 -2.04 10.43 13.07
N PHE A 77 -3.18 11.08 13.34
CA PHE A 77 -3.64 11.34 14.70
C PHE A 77 -5.06 10.83 14.89
N PHE A 78 -5.28 10.11 15.96
CA PHE A 78 -6.62 9.74 16.40
C PHE A 78 -7.34 10.98 16.94
N THR A 79 -8.56 11.22 16.44
CA THR A 79 -9.41 12.33 16.87
C THR A 79 -10.59 11.86 17.72
N TYR A 80 -10.96 10.59 17.61
CA TYR A 80 -12.04 9.94 18.35
C TYR A 80 -11.78 8.42 18.45
N PRO A 81 -12.22 7.75 19.53
CA PRO A 81 -12.83 8.28 20.77
C PRO A 81 -11.80 8.88 21.74
N GLY A 82 -12.29 9.36 22.90
CA GLY A 82 -11.48 10.08 23.87
C GLY A 82 -10.30 9.29 24.45
N ASP A 83 -10.43 7.96 24.60
CA ASP A 83 -9.38 7.06 25.12
C ASP A 83 -8.14 6.95 24.22
N VAL A 84 -8.29 7.17 22.92
CA VAL A 84 -7.18 7.15 21.93
C VAL A 84 -6.89 8.52 21.34
N LYS A 85 -7.72 9.53 21.63
CA LYS A 85 -7.57 10.88 21.08
C LYS A 85 -6.18 11.45 21.34
N GLY A 86 -5.58 12.02 20.30
CA GLY A 86 -4.23 12.58 20.36
C GLY A 86 -3.11 11.55 20.23
N THR A 87 -3.41 10.24 20.19
CA THR A 87 -2.39 9.25 19.82
C THR A 87 -1.94 9.55 18.39
N GLY A 88 -0.62 9.64 18.21
CA GLY A 88 0.03 9.93 16.93
C GLY A 88 0.82 8.74 16.44
N PHE A 89 0.78 8.48 15.15
CA PHE A 89 1.62 7.48 14.50
C PHE A 89 2.31 8.10 13.29
N LEU A 90 3.64 8.10 13.30
CA LEU A 90 4.50 8.62 12.23
C LEU A 90 5.18 7.45 11.55
N THR A 91 5.16 7.43 10.21
CA THR A 91 5.97 6.55 9.38
C THR A 91 6.90 7.37 8.50
N TRP A 92 8.11 6.88 8.28
CA TRP A 92 9.01 7.30 7.24
C TRP A 92 9.31 6.07 6.38
N ASP A 93 8.64 6.00 5.24
CA ASP A 93 8.71 4.88 4.32
C ASP A 93 9.82 5.16 3.30
N TYR A 94 10.81 4.28 3.22
CA TYR A 94 11.96 4.44 2.34
C TYR A 94 11.73 3.70 1.02
N ASP A 95 12.09 4.34 -0.10
CA ASP A 95 12.04 3.70 -1.43
C ASP A 95 13.05 2.53 -1.56
N ASN A 96 14.10 2.56 -0.74
CA ASN A 96 15.09 1.48 -0.70
C ASN A 96 14.56 0.29 0.11
N ALA A 97 14.11 -0.78 -0.55
CA ALA A 97 13.62 -2.01 0.07
C ALA A 97 14.61 -2.70 1.04
N LYS A 98 15.91 -2.38 0.98
CA LYS A 98 16.92 -2.90 1.92
C LYS A 98 16.99 -2.12 3.23
N ARG A 99 16.32 -0.98 3.31
CA ARG A 99 16.25 -0.14 4.49
C ARG A 99 14.91 -0.34 5.17
N GLU A 100 14.95 -0.69 6.47
CA GLU A 100 13.74 -0.77 7.28
C GLU A 100 13.12 0.62 7.47
N ASP A 101 11.80 0.71 7.31
CA ASP A 101 11.05 1.94 7.56
C ASP A 101 11.12 2.35 9.03
N ASP A 102 11.13 3.64 9.25
CA ASP A 102 11.07 4.19 10.60
C ASP A 102 9.62 4.46 11.01
N ARG A 103 9.25 3.99 12.19
CA ARG A 103 7.90 4.12 12.74
C ARG A 103 7.94 4.58 14.19
N TRP A 104 7.10 5.55 14.54
CA TRP A 104 6.99 6.07 15.91
C TRP A 104 5.54 6.19 16.34
N LEU A 105 5.27 5.73 17.54
CA LEU A 105 3.97 5.85 18.20
C LEU A 105 4.08 6.83 19.37
N TYR A 106 3.31 7.92 19.30
CA TYR A 106 3.14 8.85 20.41
C TYR A 106 1.90 8.50 21.23
N LEU A 107 2.06 8.36 22.51
CA LEU A 107 1.00 8.04 23.47
C LEU A 107 0.78 9.24 24.41
N PRO A 108 -0.32 10.02 24.21
CA PRO A 108 -0.54 11.26 24.95
C PRO A 108 -0.71 11.04 26.46
N ALA A 109 -1.35 9.95 26.88
CA ALA A 109 -1.52 9.61 28.31
C ALA A 109 -0.19 9.46 29.06
N MET A 110 0.85 8.99 28.37
CA MET A 110 2.20 8.83 28.93
C MET A 110 3.16 9.97 28.55
N LYS A 111 2.74 10.87 27.65
CA LYS A 111 3.59 11.90 27.03
C LYS A 111 4.90 11.33 26.46
N LYS A 112 4.85 10.12 25.91
CA LYS A 112 6.01 9.38 25.40
C LYS A 112 5.85 9.01 23.94
N THR A 113 6.99 9.06 23.23
CA THR A 113 7.12 8.51 21.89
C THR A 113 7.92 7.21 21.96
N ARG A 114 7.43 6.18 21.32
CA ARG A 114 8.10 4.88 21.20
C ARG A 114 8.38 4.59 19.74
N ARG A 115 9.60 4.19 19.40
CA ARG A 115 9.93 3.65 18.09
C ARG A 115 9.40 2.21 17.99
N ILE A 116 8.78 1.89 16.84
CA ILE A 116 8.32 0.55 16.50
C ILE A 116 9.24 0.04 15.39
N SER A 117 9.99 -1.03 15.63
CA SER A 117 10.97 -1.55 14.67
C SER A 117 11.13 -3.06 14.79
N GLY A 118 11.76 -3.67 13.78
CA GLY A 118 12.08 -5.09 13.74
C GLY A 118 10.83 -5.97 13.84
N LYS A 119 10.95 -7.04 14.63
CA LYS A 119 9.86 -8.02 14.80
C LYS A 119 8.56 -7.38 15.28
N SER A 120 8.62 -6.38 16.16
CA SER A 120 7.43 -5.72 16.71
C SER A 120 6.59 -5.02 15.63
N SER A 121 7.20 -4.50 14.57
CA SER A 121 6.43 -3.88 13.48
C SER A 121 5.54 -4.88 12.75
N LYS A 122 5.99 -6.13 12.65
CA LYS A 122 5.32 -7.22 11.91
C LYS A 122 4.38 -8.07 12.76
N THR A 123 4.52 -8.03 14.09
CA THR A 123 3.77 -8.90 15.02
C THR A 123 2.80 -8.15 15.92
N ASP A 124 3.11 -6.90 16.27
CA ASP A 124 2.26 -6.11 17.14
C ASP A 124 1.13 -5.46 16.33
N TYR A 125 -0.08 -5.57 16.84
CA TYR A 125 -1.25 -5.02 16.19
C TYR A 125 -1.39 -3.52 16.41
N PHE A 126 -1.66 -2.80 15.30
CA PHE A 126 -1.87 -1.36 15.32
C PHE A 126 -3.12 -0.99 16.12
N MET A 127 -2.89 -0.41 17.29
CA MET A 127 -3.95 0.12 18.15
C MET A 127 -5.12 -0.85 18.41
N GLY A 128 -4.84 -2.16 18.47
CA GLY A 128 -5.84 -3.20 18.72
C GLY A 128 -6.78 -3.50 17.55
N SER A 129 -6.36 -3.19 16.33
CA SER A 129 -6.95 -3.69 15.08
C SER A 129 -6.31 -5.02 14.69
N ASP A 130 -6.77 -5.63 13.60
CA ASP A 130 -6.13 -6.80 12.97
C ASP A 130 -4.97 -6.40 12.03
N PHE A 131 -4.71 -5.11 11.86
CA PHE A 131 -3.55 -4.61 11.12
C PHE A 131 -2.33 -4.57 12.02
N THR A 132 -1.18 -4.98 11.52
CA THR A 132 0.10 -4.76 12.18
C THR A 132 0.57 -3.31 11.97
N TYR A 133 1.61 -2.89 12.69
CA TYR A 133 2.24 -1.59 12.41
C TYR A 133 2.89 -1.54 11.03
N ASP A 134 3.32 -2.68 10.51
CA ASP A 134 3.88 -2.82 9.16
C ASP A 134 2.83 -2.62 8.07
N ASP A 135 1.62 -3.13 8.28
CA ASP A 135 0.49 -2.93 7.37
C ASP A 135 0.07 -1.46 7.22
N MET A 136 0.46 -0.62 8.16
CA MET A 136 0.19 0.83 8.13
C MET A 136 1.22 1.62 7.33
N SER A 137 2.29 1.00 6.86
CA SER A 137 3.30 1.58 5.98
C SER A 137 2.98 1.34 4.51
N SER A 138 3.64 2.08 3.64
CA SER A 138 3.58 1.81 2.19
C SER A 138 4.38 0.55 1.88
N ARG A 139 3.79 -0.39 1.15
CA ARG A 139 4.51 -1.58 0.70
C ARG A 139 5.33 -1.28 -0.55
N ASN A 140 6.57 -1.74 -0.56
CA ASN A 140 7.36 -1.71 -1.77
C ASN A 140 6.90 -2.85 -2.71
N VAL A 141 6.81 -2.57 -4.02
CA VAL A 141 6.40 -3.57 -5.02
C VAL A 141 7.42 -4.72 -5.12
N ASP A 142 8.65 -4.49 -4.66
CA ASP A 142 9.77 -5.45 -4.68
C ASP A 142 9.96 -6.21 -3.35
N GLU A 143 9.10 -5.99 -2.37
CA GLU A 143 9.07 -6.76 -1.13
C GLU A 143 8.23 -8.02 -1.35
N GLU A 144 8.88 -9.16 -1.54
CA GLU A 144 8.31 -10.51 -1.41
C GLU A 144 8.80 -11.16 -0.11
#